data_3dc950606d6b6be5deeff6086967d120
#
_entry.id   3dc950606d6b6be5deeff6086967d120
#
_cell.length_a   1.000
_cell.length_b   1.000
_cell.length_c   1.000
_cell.angle_alpha   90.00
_cell.angle_beta   90.00
_cell.angle_gamma   90.00
#
_symmetry.space_group_name_H-M   'P 1'
#
loop_
_entity.id
_entity.type
_entity.pdbx_description
1 polymer ?
#
loop_
_entity_poly.entity_id
_entity_poly.type
_entity_poly.pdbx_seq_one_letter_code
_entity_poly.pdbx_strand_id
1 'polypeptide(L)'
;MKNLKLVIMIVFITLGVLTLKISSAEENPCLTCHSDLKKTAKNIHAALGMGCAVCHKTVEGKNHPSQKGSITLVQNMPGLCYSCHDESKFKGKSVHQPVAGGMCTGCHNPHQSNFRKILLKDVPGLCYNCHDESKFKGKSGHTAVGMCTGCHNPHSSNSDKILRSDQPELCYTCHDKANFTKKYVHAVVSMPNGCSSCHSPHLSDYPSLLVKNINDLCVTCHLPQSRGEHITPSIIVGSKRKYHPIRGVTDPRFPGKPKKIPDPNRPGKEIDVFDPDNPGKEMNCASCHNPHSSDFRRLFPAANVCQLCHKYY
;
A
#
# COMPACT_ATOMS: atom_id res chain seq x y z
N MET A 1 45.38 38.08 80.14
CA MET A 1 46.22 36.93 80.56
C MET A 1 45.98 35.81 79.55
N LYS A 2 47.05 35.21 79.11
CA LYS A 2 47.21 34.00 78.25
C LYS A 2 47.05 34.24 76.72
N ASN A 3 48.20 34.32 76.11
CA ASN A 3 48.47 34.26 74.66
C ASN A 3 48.06 32.95 74.05
N LEU A 4 47.39 33.01 72.89
CA LEU A 4 47.25 31.85 72.02
C LEU A 4 47.90 32.19 70.69
N LYS A 5 49.02 31.57 70.40
CA LYS A 5 49.77 31.67 69.15
C LYS A 5 49.06 30.86 68.09
N LEU A 6 48.57 31.53 67.02
CA LEU A 6 48.00 30.89 65.85
C LEU A 6 49.16 30.46 64.94
N VAL A 7 49.37 29.13 64.83
CA VAL A 7 50.30 28.57 63.86
C VAL A 7 49.55 28.40 62.55
N ILE A 8 49.91 29.21 61.54
CA ILE A 8 49.42 29.09 60.18
C ILE A 8 50.24 28.00 59.49
N MET A 9 49.61 26.85 59.29
CA MET A 9 50.17 25.76 58.49
C MET A 9 49.76 25.97 57.02
N ILE A 10 50.73 26.38 56.18
CA ILE A 10 50.52 26.53 54.73
C ILE A 10 50.65 25.15 54.11
N VAL A 11 49.52 24.58 53.73
CA VAL A 11 49.45 23.35 52.93
C VAL A 11 49.56 23.74 51.46
N PHE A 12 50.66 23.45 50.82
CA PHE A 12 50.82 23.49 49.37
C PHE A 12 50.03 22.35 48.74
N ILE A 13 48.84 22.63 48.21
CA ILE A 13 48.13 21.73 47.33
C ILE A 13 48.74 21.84 45.95
N THR A 14 49.60 20.93 45.56
CA THR A 14 50.03 20.77 44.17
C THR A 14 48.88 20.19 43.39
N LEU A 15 48.20 21.07 42.64
CA LEU A 15 47.14 20.67 41.69
C LEU A 15 47.83 19.98 40.49
N GLY A 16 47.91 18.68 40.53
CA GLY A 16 48.30 17.86 39.38
C GLY A 16 47.19 17.97 38.30
N VAL A 17 47.43 18.81 37.28
CA VAL A 17 46.59 18.85 36.11
C VAL A 17 46.77 17.52 35.38
N LEU A 18 45.87 16.59 35.65
CA LEU A 18 45.71 15.37 34.86
C LEU A 18 45.18 15.78 33.50
N THR A 19 46.04 16.02 32.53
CA THR A 19 45.63 16.18 31.10
C THR A 19 45.10 14.87 30.64
N LEU A 20 43.77 14.71 30.65
CA LEU A 20 43.10 13.69 29.89
C LEU A 20 43.48 13.94 28.42
N LYS A 21 44.40 13.12 27.90
CA LYS A 21 44.59 12.97 26.47
C LYS A 21 43.25 12.42 25.94
N ILE A 22 42.41 13.30 25.39
CA ILE A 22 41.31 12.89 24.53
C ILE A 22 42.03 12.21 23.37
N SER A 23 42.04 10.86 23.40
CA SER A 23 42.49 10.06 22.27
C SER A 23 41.61 10.47 21.10
N SER A 24 42.16 11.22 20.15
CA SER A 24 41.53 11.43 18.88
C SER A 24 41.24 10.03 18.34
N ALA A 25 39.97 9.68 18.12
CA ALA A 25 39.60 8.42 17.50
C ALA A 25 40.46 8.28 16.24
N GLU A 26 41.34 7.33 16.21
CA GLU A 26 42.24 7.07 15.08
C GLU A 26 41.35 6.87 13.86
N GLU A 27 41.51 7.76 12.87
CA GLU A 27 40.66 7.72 11.66
C GLU A 27 40.91 6.37 10.99
N ASN A 28 39.84 5.60 10.77
CA ASN A 28 39.93 4.24 10.24
C ASN A 28 40.74 4.27 8.93
N PRO A 29 41.86 3.55 8.83
CA PRO A 29 42.78 3.62 7.68
C PRO A 29 42.12 3.28 6.34
N CYS A 30 41.02 2.50 6.34
CA CYS A 30 40.26 2.22 5.14
C CYS A 30 39.67 3.49 4.50
N LEU A 31 39.29 4.49 5.32
CA LEU A 31 38.68 5.72 4.87
C LEU A 31 39.66 6.69 4.17
N THR A 32 40.94 6.41 4.19
CA THR A 32 41.93 7.15 3.41
C THR A 32 41.70 6.95 1.91
N CYS A 33 41.35 5.73 1.50
CA CYS A 33 41.03 5.39 0.10
C CYS A 33 39.53 5.33 -0.15
N HIS A 34 38.72 4.90 0.83
CA HIS A 34 37.26 4.79 0.74
C HIS A 34 36.58 6.02 1.38
N SER A 35 36.96 7.21 0.92
CA SER A 35 36.49 8.50 1.50
C SER A 35 34.99 8.73 1.30
N ASP A 36 34.36 8.11 0.31
CA ASP A 36 32.93 8.11 0.03
C ASP A 36 32.11 7.48 1.19
N LEU A 37 32.76 6.65 2.02
CA LEU A 37 32.12 6.04 3.21
C LEU A 37 32.27 6.88 4.49
N LYS A 38 32.75 8.12 4.41
CA LYS A 38 32.96 9.04 5.57
C LYS A 38 31.67 9.59 6.19
N LYS A 39 30.57 8.85 6.19
CA LYS A 39 29.28 9.23 6.83
C LYS A 39 28.66 10.50 6.25
N THR A 40 28.59 10.61 4.93
CA THR A 40 28.09 11.78 4.22
C THR A 40 26.60 11.73 3.86
N ALA A 41 25.99 10.52 3.86
CA ALA A 41 24.58 10.33 3.50
C ALA A 41 23.64 10.64 4.68
N LYS A 42 22.37 10.90 4.36
CA LYS A 42 21.32 11.21 5.36
C LYS A 42 21.04 10.06 6.34
N ASN A 43 21.18 8.82 5.88
CA ASN A 43 20.93 7.62 6.69
C ASN A 43 22.19 6.75 6.67
N ILE A 44 22.75 6.53 7.82
CA ILE A 44 24.00 5.79 8.01
C ILE A 44 23.66 4.50 8.73
N HIS A 45 24.19 3.37 8.25
CA HIS A 45 24.06 2.11 8.94
C HIS A 45 24.88 2.12 10.23
N ALA A 46 24.27 1.77 11.36
CA ALA A 46 24.95 1.81 12.66
C ALA A 46 26.23 0.98 12.69
N ALA A 47 26.27 -0.15 11.99
CA ALA A 47 27.44 -1.01 11.87
C ALA A 47 28.67 -0.32 11.26
N LEU A 48 28.48 0.70 10.41
CA LEU A 48 29.59 1.49 9.87
C LEU A 48 30.41 2.20 10.97
N GLY A 49 29.75 2.55 12.09
CA GLY A 49 30.40 3.09 13.26
C GLY A 49 31.20 2.10 14.10
N MET A 50 30.96 0.80 13.91
CA MET A 50 31.65 -0.29 14.62
C MET A 50 32.98 -0.69 13.95
N GLY A 51 33.26 -0.15 12.77
CA GLY A 51 34.46 -0.40 12.00
C GLY A 51 34.29 -1.43 10.88
N CYS A 52 35.14 -1.33 9.87
CA CYS A 52 35.04 -2.11 8.64
C CYS A 52 35.25 -3.62 8.88
N ALA A 53 36.11 -3.98 9.81
CA ALA A 53 36.48 -5.37 10.13
C ALA A 53 35.32 -6.19 10.76
N VAL A 54 34.24 -5.54 11.19
CA VAL A 54 33.03 -6.24 11.68
C VAL A 54 32.37 -7.05 10.56
N CYS A 55 32.46 -6.53 9.32
CA CYS A 55 31.82 -7.14 8.17
C CYS A 55 32.83 -7.65 7.12
N HIS A 56 34.02 -7.07 7.06
CA HIS A 56 35.04 -7.36 6.04
C HIS A 56 36.31 -7.93 6.66
N LYS A 57 36.95 -8.85 5.95
CA LYS A 57 38.25 -9.40 6.30
C LYS A 57 39.18 -9.46 5.09
N THR A 58 40.49 -9.29 5.32
CA THR A 58 41.50 -9.55 4.31
C THR A 58 41.58 -11.04 4.02
N VAL A 59 41.89 -11.35 2.79
CA VAL A 59 42.18 -12.75 2.36
C VAL A 59 43.68 -12.99 2.46
N GLU A 60 44.05 -14.02 3.23
CA GLU A 60 45.43 -14.38 3.44
C GLU A 60 46.15 -14.63 2.10
N GLY A 61 47.39 -14.15 1.99
CA GLY A 61 48.17 -14.24 0.78
C GLY A 61 47.76 -13.29 -0.36
N LYS A 62 46.80 -12.40 -0.15
CA LYS A 62 46.41 -11.38 -1.13
C LYS A 62 46.63 -9.97 -0.63
N ASN A 63 47.18 -9.12 -1.49
CA ASN A 63 47.45 -7.72 -1.21
C ASN A 63 46.29 -6.84 -1.66
N HIS A 64 45.69 -6.09 -0.71
CA HIS A 64 44.67 -5.07 -1.00
C HIS A 64 45.36 -3.70 -1.22
N PRO A 65 44.97 -2.91 -2.24
CA PRO A 65 43.90 -3.13 -3.25
C PRO A 65 44.39 -3.82 -4.54
N SER A 66 45.69 -4.15 -4.66
CA SER A 66 46.30 -4.57 -5.92
C SER A 66 45.78 -5.91 -6.48
N GLN A 67 45.26 -6.79 -5.60
CA GLN A 67 44.70 -8.08 -6.00
C GLN A 67 43.22 -8.18 -5.83
N LYS A 68 42.48 -8.52 -6.88
CA LYS A 68 41.05 -8.73 -6.85
C LYS A 68 40.66 -9.83 -5.84
N GLY A 69 39.63 -9.58 -5.05
CA GLY A 69 39.17 -10.50 -4.03
C GLY A 69 40.10 -10.59 -2.80
N SER A 70 40.92 -9.55 -2.57
CA SER A 70 41.76 -9.43 -1.38
C SER A 70 40.96 -9.04 -0.11
N ILE A 71 39.72 -8.56 -0.26
CA ILE A 71 38.74 -8.34 0.80
C ILE A 71 37.52 -9.22 0.55
N THR A 72 37.01 -9.86 1.58
CA THR A 72 35.78 -10.64 1.55
C THR A 72 34.93 -10.35 2.80
N LEU A 73 33.69 -10.83 2.83
CA LEU A 73 32.86 -10.78 4.03
C LEU A 73 33.33 -11.79 5.07
N VAL A 74 33.20 -11.44 6.35
CA VAL A 74 33.52 -12.35 7.47
C VAL A 74 32.59 -13.57 7.49
N GLN A 75 31.36 -13.39 6.99
CA GLN A 75 30.33 -14.44 6.88
C GLN A 75 29.48 -14.18 5.61
N ASN A 76 28.96 -15.22 4.98
CA ASN A 76 28.07 -15.10 3.83
C ASN A 76 26.72 -14.49 4.23
N MET A 77 26.10 -13.76 3.29
CA MET A 77 24.70 -13.32 3.44
C MET A 77 23.75 -14.53 3.28
N PRO A 78 22.60 -14.53 3.98
CA PRO A 78 22.09 -13.51 4.91
C PRO A 78 22.65 -13.63 6.34
N GLY A 79 23.45 -14.66 6.65
CA GLY A 79 23.96 -14.94 8.00
C GLY A 79 24.70 -13.74 8.61
N LEU A 80 25.51 -13.02 7.80
CA LEU A 80 26.18 -11.80 8.26
C LEU A 80 25.18 -10.76 8.78
N CYS A 81 24.07 -10.58 8.11
CA CYS A 81 23.04 -9.63 8.54
C CYS A 81 22.33 -10.09 9.82
N TYR A 82 22.05 -11.39 9.91
CA TYR A 82 21.37 -12.00 11.07
C TYR A 82 22.23 -12.04 12.33
N SER A 83 23.53 -11.82 12.25
CA SER A 83 24.36 -11.68 13.45
C SER A 83 23.94 -10.48 14.33
N CYS A 84 23.21 -9.50 13.77
CA CYS A 84 22.69 -8.33 14.47
C CYS A 84 21.19 -8.10 14.25
N HIS A 85 20.65 -8.53 13.12
CA HIS A 85 19.22 -8.40 12.79
C HIS A 85 18.48 -9.69 13.17
N ASP A 86 17.39 -9.54 13.93
CA ASP A 86 16.53 -10.64 14.35
C ASP A 86 15.97 -11.39 13.13
N GLU A 87 16.45 -12.61 12.92
CA GLU A 87 16.07 -13.47 11.79
C GLU A 87 14.56 -13.78 11.77
N SER A 88 13.89 -13.79 12.92
CA SER A 88 12.46 -14.09 13.00
C SER A 88 11.60 -13.09 12.22
N LYS A 89 12.07 -11.84 12.06
CA LYS A 89 11.41 -10.78 11.28
C LYS A 89 11.42 -11.01 9.77
N PHE A 90 12.20 -11.98 9.31
CA PHE A 90 12.34 -12.35 7.90
C PHE A 90 11.74 -13.73 7.62
N LYS A 91 11.10 -14.34 8.64
CA LYS A 91 10.39 -15.62 8.55
C LYS A 91 8.89 -15.36 8.72
N GLY A 92 8.08 -16.08 7.94
CA GLY A 92 6.63 -15.98 8.00
C GLY A 92 6.01 -16.97 7.02
N LYS A 93 4.67 -17.06 7.00
CA LYS A 93 3.95 -17.90 6.04
C LYS A 93 4.28 -17.53 4.60
N SER A 94 4.41 -16.23 4.33
CA SER A 94 4.79 -15.66 3.04
C SER A 94 6.08 -14.89 3.19
N VAL A 95 7.13 -15.28 2.49
CA VAL A 95 8.43 -14.59 2.46
C VAL A 95 8.65 -14.01 1.06
N HIS A 96 9.08 -12.76 0.98
CA HIS A 96 9.42 -12.14 -0.30
C HIS A 96 10.59 -12.87 -0.94
N GLN A 97 10.49 -13.22 -2.22
CA GLN A 97 11.48 -14.04 -2.91
C GLN A 97 12.94 -13.53 -2.76
N PRO A 98 13.25 -12.23 -2.94
CA PRO A 98 14.61 -11.74 -2.72
C PRO A 98 15.11 -11.95 -1.28
N VAL A 99 14.24 -11.86 -0.29
CA VAL A 99 14.57 -12.11 1.12
C VAL A 99 14.86 -13.58 1.37
N ALA A 100 14.01 -14.47 0.81
CA ALA A 100 14.25 -15.91 0.86
C ALA A 100 15.59 -16.30 0.21
N GLY A 101 16.00 -15.58 -0.82
CA GLY A 101 17.32 -15.73 -1.49
C GLY A 101 18.48 -15.02 -0.79
N GLY A 102 18.26 -14.36 0.36
CA GLY A 102 19.30 -13.63 1.08
C GLY A 102 19.79 -12.36 0.39
N MET A 103 19.03 -11.81 -0.56
CA MET A 103 19.40 -10.64 -1.37
C MET A 103 19.19 -9.31 -0.62
N CYS A 104 19.68 -9.18 0.61
CA CYS A 104 19.49 -7.98 1.43
C CYS A 104 20.00 -6.72 0.74
N THR A 105 21.17 -6.80 0.11
CA THR A 105 21.81 -5.67 -0.58
C THR A 105 21.22 -5.35 -1.95
N GLY A 106 20.25 -6.13 -2.42
CA GLY A 106 19.45 -5.79 -3.60
C GLY A 106 18.49 -4.62 -3.34
N CYS A 107 18.19 -4.36 -2.05
CA CYS A 107 17.29 -3.30 -1.63
C CYS A 107 17.97 -2.29 -0.68
N HIS A 108 18.93 -2.72 0.14
CA HIS A 108 19.60 -1.91 1.14
C HIS A 108 21.08 -1.68 0.81
N ASN A 109 21.56 -0.46 1.04
CA ASN A 109 22.98 -0.18 1.06
C ASN A 109 23.51 -0.47 2.48
N PRO A 110 24.44 -1.46 2.66
CA PRO A 110 24.91 -1.84 3.99
C PRO A 110 25.76 -0.77 4.68
N HIS A 111 26.13 0.30 3.99
CA HIS A 111 26.95 1.36 4.56
C HIS A 111 26.10 2.61 4.89
N GLN A 112 25.57 3.28 3.88
CA GLN A 112 24.83 4.52 4.02
C GLN A 112 23.97 4.81 2.78
N SER A 113 22.92 5.60 2.93
CA SER A 113 22.06 6.03 1.83
C SER A 113 21.35 7.35 2.13
N ASN A 114 20.96 8.07 1.08
CA ASN A 114 20.11 9.24 1.22
C ASN A 114 18.63 8.88 1.43
N PHE A 115 18.24 7.61 1.21
CA PHE A 115 16.88 7.13 1.39
C PHE A 115 16.68 6.48 2.77
N ARG A 116 15.49 6.63 3.33
CA ARG A 116 15.15 6.05 4.65
C ARG A 116 15.44 4.55 4.68
N LYS A 117 15.79 4.04 5.86
CA LYS A 117 16.14 2.63 6.08
C LYS A 117 17.29 2.15 5.18
N ILE A 118 18.17 3.06 4.80
CA ILE A 118 19.32 2.79 3.91
C ILE A 118 18.92 2.08 2.61
N LEU A 119 17.76 2.40 2.04
CA LEU A 119 17.33 1.84 0.76
C LEU A 119 18.19 2.38 -0.39
N LEU A 120 18.30 1.62 -1.47
CA LEU A 120 19.01 2.02 -2.70
C LEU A 120 18.27 3.10 -3.49
N LYS A 121 16.93 3.10 -3.40
CA LYS A 121 16.02 4.08 -4.00
C LYS A 121 14.82 4.30 -3.09
N ASP A 122 14.06 5.34 -3.34
CA ASP A 122 12.79 5.56 -2.70
C ASP A 122 11.70 4.59 -3.22
N VAL A 123 10.68 4.36 -2.40
CA VAL A 123 9.49 3.61 -2.78
C VAL A 123 8.51 4.56 -3.49
N PRO A 124 7.89 4.18 -4.62
CA PRO A 124 7.83 2.85 -5.22
C PRO A 124 8.95 2.52 -6.21
N GLY A 125 9.82 3.47 -6.55
CA GLY A 125 10.87 3.29 -7.57
C GLY A 125 11.80 2.10 -7.31
N LEU A 126 12.06 1.76 -6.04
CA LEU A 126 12.84 0.57 -5.68
C LEU A 126 12.12 -0.72 -6.10
N CYS A 127 10.81 -0.78 -5.91
CA CYS A 127 10.01 -1.95 -6.24
C CYS A 127 9.98 -2.21 -7.76
N TYR A 128 9.93 -1.15 -8.56
CA TYR A 128 9.88 -1.21 -10.01
C TYR A 128 11.18 -1.67 -10.68
N ASN A 129 12.27 -1.86 -9.92
CA ASN A 129 13.44 -2.53 -10.46
C ASN A 129 13.16 -4.00 -10.86
N CYS A 130 12.11 -4.62 -10.29
CA CYS A 130 11.71 -6.01 -10.54
C CYS A 130 10.22 -6.15 -10.87
N HIS A 131 9.36 -5.27 -10.34
CA HIS A 131 7.93 -5.28 -10.61
C HIS A 131 7.60 -4.36 -11.79
N ASP A 132 6.83 -4.87 -12.74
CA ASP A 132 6.39 -4.11 -13.90
C ASP A 132 5.51 -2.92 -13.50
N GLU A 133 6.01 -1.71 -13.67
CA GLU A 133 5.34 -0.47 -13.31
C GLU A 133 4.02 -0.27 -14.04
N SER A 134 3.86 -0.80 -15.26
CA SER A 134 2.63 -0.67 -16.05
C SER A 134 1.41 -1.31 -15.37
N LYS A 135 1.63 -2.32 -14.52
CA LYS A 135 0.58 -2.98 -13.73
C LYS A 135 0.03 -2.14 -12.59
N PHE A 136 0.61 -0.98 -12.35
CA PHE A 136 0.24 -0.04 -11.28
C PHE A 136 -0.17 1.34 -11.82
N LYS A 137 -0.15 1.54 -13.13
CA LYS A 137 -0.53 2.79 -13.83
C LYS A 137 -1.63 2.55 -14.83
N GLY A 138 -2.73 3.31 -14.76
CA GLY A 138 -3.86 3.19 -15.69
C GLY A 138 -5.00 4.13 -15.34
N LYS A 139 -6.17 3.93 -15.99
CA LYS A 139 -7.33 4.81 -15.90
C LYS A 139 -7.89 4.95 -14.48
N SER A 140 -7.99 3.84 -13.76
CA SER A 140 -8.54 3.79 -12.41
C SER A 140 -7.54 3.07 -11.50
N GLY A 141 -6.61 3.84 -10.93
CA GLY A 141 -5.66 3.36 -9.92
C GLY A 141 -6.18 3.60 -8.51
N HIS A 142 -5.86 2.70 -7.59
CA HIS A 142 -6.07 2.95 -6.18
C HIS A 142 -5.14 4.09 -5.72
N THR A 143 -5.66 5.08 -5.00
CA THR A 143 -4.85 6.23 -4.55
C THR A 143 -3.65 5.82 -3.69
N ALA A 144 -3.73 4.68 -3.00
CA ALA A 144 -2.67 4.13 -2.19
C ALA A 144 -1.65 3.28 -2.96
N VAL A 145 -1.79 3.11 -4.30
CA VAL A 145 -0.95 2.18 -5.07
C VAL A 145 0.55 2.51 -5.02
N GLY A 146 0.92 3.78 -4.89
CA GLY A 146 2.31 4.22 -4.68
C GLY A 146 2.86 3.93 -3.28
N MET A 147 2.00 3.59 -2.33
CA MET A 147 2.34 3.30 -0.94
C MET A 147 2.52 1.79 -0.72
N CYS A 148 3.32 1.11 -1.54
CA CYS A 148 3.47 -0.35 -1.54
C CYS A 148 3.60 -0.95 -0.14
N THR A 149 4.44 -0.35 0.71
CA THR A 149 4.68 -0.81 2.09
C THR A 149 3.56 -0.46 3.07
N GLY A 150 2.53 0.27 2.65
CA GLY A 150 1.32 0.47 3.43
C GLY A 150 0.50 -0.82 3.54
N CYS A 151 0.47 -1.60 2.45
CA CYS A 151 -0.26 -2.85 2.36
C CYS A 151 0.64 -4.09 2.45
N HIS A 152 1.86 -4.04 1.90
CA HIS A 152 2.79 -5.16 1.87
C HIS A 152 3.93 -4.99 2.87
N ASN A 153 4.33 -6.10 3.53
CA ASN A 153 5.60 -6.17 4.23
C ASN A 153 6.67 -6.70 3.25
N PRO A 154 7.66 -5.88 2.85
CA PRO A 154 8.63 -6.28 1.83
C PRO A 154 9.57 -7.41 2.26
N HIS A 155 9.55 -7.81 3.52
CA HIS A 155 10.36 -8.93 4.00
C HIS A 155 9.57 -10.22 4.11
N SER A 156 8.62 -10.29 5.03
CA SER A 156 7.79 -11.48 5.26
C SER A 156 6.51 -11.11 6.00
N SER A 157 5.53 -11.99 5.92
CA SER A 157 4.23 -11.82 6.58
C SER A 157 3.61 -13.19 6.88
N ASN A 158 2.65 -13.20 7.80
CA ASN A 158 1.80 -14.36 8.04
C ASN A 158 0.55 -14.39 7.15
N SER A 159 0.33 -13.34 6.37
CA SER A 159 -0.74 -13.22 5.38
C SER A 159 -0.23 -13.53 3.96
N ASP A 160 -1.11 -14.00 3.08
CA ASP A 160 -0.76 -14.28 1.69
C ASP A 160 -0.26 -13.01 0.98
N LYS A 161 0.56 -13.18 -0.07
CA LYS A 161 1.11 -12.07 -0.88
C LYS A 161 1.87 -11.05 -0.06
N ILE A 162 2.47 -11.47 1.05
CA ILE A 162 3.19 -10.61 2.00
C ILE A 162 2.36 -9.39 2.48
N LEU A 163 1.03 -9.52 2.57
CA LEU A 163 0.19 -8.48 3.13
C LEU A 163 0.48 -8.29 4.62
N ARG A 164 0.33 -7.07 5.12
CA ARG A 164 0.54 -6.75 6.55
C ARG A 164 -0.48 -7.39 7.47
N SER A 165 -1.69 -7.60 6.96
CA SER A 165 -2.77 -8.36 7.61
C SER A 165 -3.71 -8.91 6.54
N ASP A 166 -4.55 -9.84 6.93
CA ASP A 166 -5.55 -10.42 6.04
C ASP A 166 -6.68 -9.43 5.74
N GLN A 167 -7.41 -9.69 4.67
CA GLN A 167 -8.66 -9.00 4.37
C GLN A 167 -9.80 -9.61 5.21
N PRO A 168 -10.77 -8.79 5.61
CA PRO A 168 -10.97 -7.38 5.27
C PRO A 168 -10.19 -6.38 6.16
N GLU A 169 -9.55 -6.84 7.23
CA GLU A 169 -8.93 -5.96 8.24
C GLU A 169 -7.85 -5.04 7.65
N LEU A 170 -7.09 -5.50 6.67
CA LEU A 170 -6.13 -4.66 5.96
C LEU A 170 -6.82 -3.44 5.33
N CYS A 171 -7.95 -3.65 4.68
CA CYS A 171 -8.68 -2.58 3.99
C CYS A 171 -9.27 -1.57 4.98
N TYR A 172 -9.73 -2.04 6.14
CA TYR A 172 -10.30 -1.19 7.20
C TYR A 172 -9.28 -0.28 7.88
N THR A 173 -7.99 -0.44 7.63
CA THR A 173 -6.98 0.52 8.09
C THR A 173 -7.18 1.93 7.50
N CYS A 174 -7.88 2.03 6.36
CA CYS A 174 -8.19 3.29 5.68
C CYS A 174 -9.68 3.44 5.33
N HIS A 175 -10.40 2.34 5.09
CA HIS A 175 -11.82 2.36 4.78
C HIS A 175 -12.65 2.21 6.06
N ASP A 176 -13.64 3.08 6.23
CA ASP A 176 -14.51 3.06 7.41
C ASP A 176 -15.29 1.73 7.48
N LYS A 177 -14.98 0.92 8.47
CA LYS A 177 -15.59 -0.40 8.73
C LYS A 177 -17.10 -0.33 8.85
N ALA A 178 -17.68 0.78 9.37
CA ALA A 178 -19.11 0.94 9.53
C ALA A 178 -19.89 0.83 8.21
N ASN A 179 -19.26 1.17 7.09
CA ASN A 179 -19.87 1.04 5.76
C ASN A 179 -20.01 -0.42 5.29
N PHE A 180 -19.36 -1.36 5.97
CA PHE A 180 -19.28 -2.77 5.58
C PHE A 180 -19.92 -3.70 6.62
N THR A 181 -20.36 -3.19 7.77
CA THR A 181 -20.83 -3.98 8.92
C THR A 181 -22.21 -3.58 9.41
N LYS A 182 -23.07 -3.09 8.50
CA LYS A 182 -24.48 -2.76 8.82
C LYS A 182 -25.28 -4.03 9.12
N LYS A 183 -26.57 -3.87 9.43
CA LYS A 183 -27.47 -4.96 9.83
C LYS A 183 -27.47 -6.15 8.89
N TYR A 184 -27.41 -5.93 7.58
CA TYR A 184 -27.32 -6.97 6.56
C TYR A 184 -26.02 -6.79 5.79
N VAL A 185 -25.14 -7.76 5.89
CA VAL A 185 -23.84 -7.77 5.22
C VAL A 185 -23.88 -8.73 4.04
N HIS A 186 -23.32 -8.34 2.90
CA HIS A 186 -23.13 -9.26 1.78
C HIS A 186 -22.08 -10.29 2.18
N ALA A 187 -22.43 -11.57 2.13
CA ALA A 187 -21.61 -12.64 2.69
C ALA A 187 -20.15 -12.63 2.19
N VAL A 188 -19.94 -12.30 0.92
CA VAL A 188 -18.58 -12.25 0.33
C VAL A 188 -17.68 -11.23 1.02
N VAL A 189 -18.22 -10.14 1.58
CA VAL A 189 -17.42 -9.10 2.27
C VAL A 189 -16.69 -9.67 3.49
N SER A 190 -17.28 -10.65 4.16
CA SER A 190 -16.71 -11.31 5.34
C SER A 190 -15.85 -12.53 5.02
N MET A 191 -15.72 -12.91 3.76
CA MET A 191 -14.89 -14.05 3.34
C MET A 191 -13.41 -13.66 3.28
N PRO A 192 -12.49 -14.62 3.45
CA PRO A 192 -11.09 -14.41 3.13
C PRO A 192 -10.93 -13.87 1.70
N ASN A 193 -10.14 -12.83 1.51
CA ASN A 193 -10.00 -12.12 0.23
C ASN A 193 -11.31 -11.56 -0.36
N GLY A 194 -12.35 -11.38 0.45
CA GLY A 194 -13.66 -10.95 0.01
C GLY A 194 -13.65 -9.63 -0.76
N CYS A 195 -12.90 -8.65 -0.31
CA CYS A 195 -12.75 -7.36 -1.00
C CYS A 195 -12.17 -7.54 -2.41
N SER A 196 -11.12 -8.33 -2.55
CA SER A 196 -10.45 -8.56 -3.85
C SER A 196 -11.18 -9.57 -4.75
N SER A 197 -12.27 -10.17 -4.29
CA SER A 197 -13.18 -10.91 -5.16
C SER A 197 -13.92 -9.98 -6.14
N CYS A 198 -14.10 -8.72 -5.77
CA CYS A 198 -14.79 -7.71 -6.56
C CYS A 198 -13.89 -6.57 -6.99
N HIS A 199 -12.88 -6.22 -6.20
CA HIS A 199 -12.01 -5.06 -6.42
C HIS A 199 -10.58 -5.48 -6.73
N SER A 200 -9.95 -4.80 -7.71
CA SER A 200 -8.51 -4.85 -7.93
C SER A 200 -7.85 -3.79 -7.05
N PRO A 201 -7.00 -4.14 -6.06
CA PRO A 201 -6.43 -3.16 -5.15
C PRO A 201 -5.35 -2.27 -5.79
N HIS A 202 -4.89 -2.58 -6.99
CA HIS A 202 -3.86 -1.78 -7.66
C HIS A 202 -4.43 -0.94 -8.79
N LEU A 203 -5.00 -1.58 -9.81
CA LEU A 203 -5.43 -0.96 -11.04
C LEU A 203 -6.64 -1.70 -11.60
N SER A 204 -7.55 -0.97 -12.24
CA SER A 204 -8.68 -1.52 -12.98
C SER A 204 -9.05 -0.62 -14.18
N ASP A 205 -9.63 -1.23 -15.21
CA ASP A 205 -10.26 -0.51 -16.32
C ASP A 205 -11.70 -0.10 -15.99
N TYR A 206 -12.25 -0.60 -14.87
CA TYR A 206 -13.63 -0.37 -14.45
C TYR A 206 -13.70 0.61 -13.27
N PRO A 207 -14.78 1.43 -13.18
CA PRO A 207 -15.00 2.32 -12.05
C PRO A 207 -14.95 1.59 -10.71
N SER A 208 -14.57 2.32 -9.65
CA SER A 208 -14.46 1.79 -8.28
C SER A 208 -13.51 0.60 -8.17
N LEU A 209 -12.53 0.47 -9.06
CA LEU A 209 -11.56 -0.61 -9.09
C LEU A 209 -12.19 -2.01 -9.22
N LEU A 210 -13.34 -2.13 -9.85
CA LEU A 210 -13.98 -3.43 -10.06
C LEU A 210 -13.15 -4.30 -11.01
N VAL A 211 -13.13 -5.61 -10.78
CA VAL A 211 -12.40 -6.57 -11.64
C VAL A 211 -13.13 -6.85 -12.97
N LYS A 212 -14.41 -6.45 -13.07
CA LYS A 212 -15.26 -6.56 -14.27
C LYS A 212 -16.28 -5.42 -14.30
N ASN A 213 -16.99 -5.22 -15.41
CA ASN A 213 -18.21 -4.42 -15.41
C ASN A 213 -19.15 -4.92 -14.30
N ILE A 214 -19.81 -3.98 -13.61
CA ILE A 214 -20.58 -4.29 -12.39
C ILE A 214 -21.66 -5.35 -12.61
N ASN A 215 -22.41 -5.30 -13.71
CA ASN A 215 -23.44 -6.28 -13.99
C ASN A 215 -22.82 -7.65 -14.28
N ASP A 216 -21.74 -7.72 -15.06
CA ASP A 216 -21.03 -8.94 -15.36
C ASP A 216 -20.36 -9.56 -14.13
N LEU A 217 -19.89 -8.70 -13.22
CA LEU A 217 -19.33 -9.11 -11.95
C LEU A 217 -20.40 -9.79 -11.07
N CYS A 218 -21.53 -9.13 -10.88
CA CYS A 218 -22.60 -9.66 -10.01
C CYS A 218 -23.14 -10.99 -10.51
N VAL A 219 -23.36 -11.14 -11.82
CA VAL A 219 -23.91 -12.37 -12.39
C VAL A 219 -22.92 -13.55 -12.41
N THR A 220 -21.66 -13.37 -12.06
CA THR A 220 -20.74 -14.50 -11.86
C THR A 220 -21.21 -15.43 -10.73
N CYS A 221 -21.92 -14.87 -9.74
CA CYS A 221 -22.48 -15.62 -8.61
C CYS A 221 -24.03 -15.62 -8.64
N HIS A 222 -24.65 -14.54 -9.12
CA HIS A 222 -26.09 -14.35 -9.22
C HIS A 222 -26.62 -14.77 -10.61
N LEU A 223 -26.45 -16.04 -10.97
CA LEU A 223 -26.74 -16.61 -12.28
C LEU A 223 -28.17 -16.37 -12.82
N PRO A 224 -29.23 -16.36 -11.99
CA PRO A 224 -30.60 -16.13 -12.49
C PRO A 224 -30.77 -14.76 -13.16
N GLN A 225 -29.94 -13.75 -12.79
CA GLN A 225 -29.99 -12.41 -13.34
C GLN A 225 -29.11 -12.21 -14.60
N SER A 226 -28.44 -13.26 -15.08
CA SER A 226 -27.52 -13.18 -16.22
C SER A 226 -28.20 -12.77 -17.55
N ARG A 227 -29.53 -12.89 -17.64
CA ARG A 227 -30.32 -12.49 -18.81
C ARG A 227 -30.48 -10.97 -18.97
N GLY A 228 -29.95 -10.15 -18.09
CA GLY A 228 -30.07 -8.67 -18.12
C GLY A 228 -31.37 -8.15 -17.52
N GLU A 229 -32.15 -8.99 -16.87
CA GLU A 229 -33.40 -8.63 -16.20
C GLU A 229 -33.42 -9.14 -14.76
N HIS A 230 -33.99 -8.37 -13.85
CA HIS A 230 -34.24 -8.83 -12.49
C HIS A 230 -35.56 -9.62 -12.44
N ILE A 231 -35.54 -10.82 -11.86
CA ILE A 231 -36.71 -11.71 -11.81
C ILE A 231 -37.90 -11.15 -11.02
N THR A 232 -37.66 -10.15 -10.18
CA THR A 232 -38.70 -9.45 -9.41
C THR A 232 -38.30 -7.96 -9.26
N PRO A 233 -39.24 -7.02 -9.27
CA PRO A 233 -40.67 -7.18 -9.58
C PRO A 233 -40.91 -7.53 -11.07
N SER A 234 -42.03 -8.10 -11.36
CA SER A 234 -42.47 -8.32 -12.72
C SER A 234 -43.90 -7.81 -12.94
N ILE A 235 -44.17 -7.38 -14.15
CA ILE A 235 -45.52 -6.96 -14.59
C ILE A 235 -46.00 -7.81 -15.73
N ILE A 236 -47.30 -7.88 -15.93
CA ILE A 236 -47.93 -8.55 -17.10
C ILE A 236 -48.33 -7.46 -18.08
N VAL A 237 -47.82 -7.56 -19.31
CA VAL A 237 -48.16 -6.67 -20.43
C VAL A 237 -48.72 -7.55 -21.54
N GLY A 238 -50.04 -7.50 -21.73
CA GLY A 238 -50.75 -8.42 -22.57
C GLY A 238 -50.65 -9.86 -22.02
N SER A 239 -50.20 -10.81 -22.81
CA SER A 239 -49.95 -12.22 -22.40
C SER A 239 -48.53 -12.48 -21.90
N LYS A 240 -47.65 -11.47 -21.88
CA LYS A 240 -46.22 -11.64 -21.55
C LYS A 240 -45.85 -11.05 -20.21
N ARG A 241 -45.10 -11.83 -19.41
CA ARG A 241 -44.46 -11.34 -18.21
C ARG A 241 -43.23 -10.53 -18.59
N LYS A 242 -43.14 -9.30 -18.11
CA LYS A 242 -41.97 -8.37 -18.21
C LYS A 242 -41.29 -8.25 -16.89
N TYR A 243 -39.99 -8.26 -16.89
CA TYR A 243 -39.15 -8.12 -15.71
C TYR A 243 -38.48 -6.74 -15.71
N HIS A 244 -38.01 -6.32 -14.54
CA HIS A 244 -37.33 -5.04 -14.40
C HIS A 244 -35.96 -5.12 -15.11
N PRO A 245 -35.65 -4.19 -16.03
CA PRO A 245 -34.34 -4.17 -16.70
C PRO A 245 -33.23 -3.82 -15.71
N ILE A 246 -32.05 -4.40 -15.91
CA ILE A 246 -30.84 -4.12 -15.12
C ILE A 246 -29.65 -3.75 -16.02
N ARG A 247 -29.85 -3.65 -17.33
CA ARG A 247 -28.85 -3.15 -18.30
C ARG A 247 -29.55 -2.58 -19.53
N GLY A 248 -28.83 -1.77 -20.30
CA GLY A 248 -29.34 -1.16 -21.53
C GLY A 248 -30.35 -0.02 -21.31
N VAL A 249 -30.52 0.46 -20.08
CA VAL A 249 -31.41 1.59 -19.74
C VAL A 249 -30.68 2.56 -18.80
N THR A 250 -31.00 3.85 -18.92
CA THR A 250 -30.45 4.87 -18.03
C THR A 250 -31.09 4.79 -16.64
N ASP A 251 -30.28 4.91 -15.60
CA ASP A 251 -30.75 5.03 -14.22
C ASP A 251 -31.48 6.38 -14.06
N PRO A 252 -32.79 6.38 -13.71
CA PRO A 252 -33.58 7.61 -13.61
C PRO A 252 -33.04 8.61 -12.56
N ARG A 253 -32.23 8.19 -11.63
CA ARG A 253 -31.57 9.06 -10.63
C ARG A 253 -30.38 9.82 -11.23
N PHE A 254 -29.87 9.35 -12.37
CA PHE A 254 -28.71 9.92 -13.07
C PHE A 254 -28.99 10.00 -14.58
N PRO A 255 -30.01 10.78 -14.99
CA PRO A 255 -30.54 10.75 -16.37
C PRO A 255 -29.59 11.37 -17.41
N GLY A 256 -28.47 11.93 -16.99
CA GLY A 256 -27.60 12.71 -17.86
C GLY A 256 -28.09 14.14 -18.02
N LYS A 257 -27.44 14.87 -18.91
CA LYS A 257 -27.85 16.24 -19.25
C LYS A 257 -28.43 16.22 -20.66
N PRO A 258 -29.69 16.68 -20.85
CA PRO A 258 -30.26 16.79 -22.19
C PRO A 258 -29.55 17.87 -22.99
N LYS A 259 -29.45 17.68 -24.28
CA LYS A 259 -29.01 18.69 -25.24
C LYS A 259 -30.24 19.46 -25.72
N LYS A 260 -30.16 20.79 -25.72
CA LYS A 260 -31.19 21.63 -26.29
C LYS A 260 -31.00 21.80 -27.78
N ILE A 261 -32.05 21.58 -28.54
CA ILE A 261 -32.11 21.86 -29.98
C ILE A 261 -33.30 22.71 -30.29
N PRO A 262 -33.31 23.49 -31.41
CA PRO A 262 -34.49 24.19 -31.86
C PRO A 262 -35.65 23.23 -32.09
N ASP A 263 -36.85 23.61 -31.63
CA ASP A 263 -38.08 22.83 -31.82
C ASP A 263 -38.49 22.89 -33.31
N PRO A 264 -38.48 21.76 -34.03
CA PRO A 264 -38.83 21.76 -35.47
C PRO A 264 -40.27 22.18 -35.75
N ASN A 265 -41.16 22.11 -34.72
CA ASN A 265 -42.57 22.45 -34.87
C ASN A 265 -42.96 23.82 -34.30
N ARG A 266 -42.03 24.49 -33.58
CA ARG A 266 -42.29 25.77 -32.92
C ARG A 266 -41.10 26.71 -33.05
N PRO A 267 -41.05 27.55 -34.10
CA PRO A 267 -39.97 28.49 -34.34
C PRO A 267 -39.67 29.36 -33.08
N GLY A 268 -38.39 29.48 -32.73
CA GLY A 268 -37.95 30.27 -31.61
C GLY A 268 -38.05 29.55 -30.22
N LYS A 269 -38.52 28.30 -30.19
CA LYS A 269 -38.50 27.46 -28.98
C LYS A 269 -37.44 26.36 -29.10
N GLU A 270 -36.98 25.89 -27.95
CA GLU A 270 -36.05 24.76 -27.84
C GLU A 270 -36.76 23.56 -27.18
N ILE A 271 -36.32 22.37 -27.56
CA ILE A 271 -36.71 21.12 -26.93
C ILE A 271 -35.49 20.39 -26.41
N ASP A 272 -35.66 19.67 -25.31
CA ASP A 272 -34.63 18.81 -24.76
C ASP A 272 -34.63 17.47 -25.50
N VAL A 273 -33.47 17.09 -26.01
CA VAL A 273 -33.24 15.80 -26.67
C VAL A 273 -32.12 15.04 -25.93
N PHE A 274 -32.08 13.72 -26.12
CA PHE A 274 -31.00 12.91 -25.60
C PHE A 274 -29.65 13.40 -26.08
N ASP A 275 -28.69 13.59 -25.18
CA ASP A 275 -27.32 13.96 -25.48
C ASP A 275 -26.42 12.73 -25.42
N PRO A 276 -25.89 12.23 -26.55
CA PRO A 276 -25.00 11.07 -26.56
C PRO A 276 -23.66 11.34 -25.88
N ASP A 277 -23.26 12.60 -25.70
CA ASP A 277 -22.03 12.98 -25.00
C ASP A 277 -22.23 13.01 -23.48
N ASN A 278 -23.48 13.06 -23.02
CA ASN A 278 -23.89 13.05 -21.60
C ASN A 278 -25.03 12.06 -21.33
N PRO A 279 -24.87 10.76 -21.60
CA PRO A 279 -25.95 9.78 -21.63
C PRO A 279 -26.53 9.44 -20.25
N GLY A 280 -25.93 9.97 -19.18
CA GLY A 280 -26.24 9.56 -17.82
C GLY A 280 -25.54 8.26 -17.42
N LYS A 281 -25.96 7.68 -16.29
CA LYS A 281 -25.43 6.40 -15.82
C LYS A 281 -26.36 5.27 -16.24
N GLU A 282 -25.79 4.20 -16.78
CA GLU A 282 -26.54 2.99 -17.04
C GLU A 282 -27.02 2.37 -15.72
N MET A 283 -28.27 1.90 -15.71
CA MET A 283 -28.81 1.14 -14.59
C MET A 283 -28.05 -0.17 -14.44
N ASN A 284 -27.75 -0.53 -13.20
CA ASN A 284 -27.00 -1.71 -12.86
C ASN A 284 -27.43 -2.27 -11.49
N CYS A 285 -26.85 -3.36 -11.08
CA CYS A 285 -27.21 -4.03 -9.82
C CYS A 285 -27.07 -3.08 -8.60
N ALA A 286 -26.04 -2.22 -8.58
CA ALA A 286 -25.86 -1.26 -7.50
C ALA A 286 -26.81 -0.05 -7.57
N SER A 287 -27.63 0.07 -8.62
CA SER A 287 -28.72 1.06 -8.63
C SER A 287 -29.78 0.76 -7.57
N CYS A 288 -29.95 -0.53 -7.22
CA CYS A 288 -30.94 -0.97 -6.23
C CYS A 288 -30.33 -1.68 -5.01
N HIS A 289 -29.08 -2.10 -5.08
CA HIS A 289 -28.43 -2.83 -3.99
C HIS A 289 -27.13 -2.14 -3.57
N ASN A 290 -26.86 -2.09 -2.25
CA ASN A 290 -25.52 -1.79 -1.74
C ASN A 290 -24.74 -3.10 -1.66
N PRO A 291 -23.70 -3.31 -2.50
CA PRO A 291 -23.00 -4.59 -2.57
C PRO A 291 -22.16 -4.92 -1.34
N HIS A 292 -22.04 -4.03 -0.38
CA HIS A 292 -21.27 -4.24 0.85
C HIS A 292 -22.14 -4.60 2.03
N SER A 293 -22.97 -3.65 2.50
CA SER A 293 -23.89 -3.86 3.63
C SER A 293 -24.99 -2.81 3.63
N SER A 294 -26.09 -3.11 4.31
CA SER A 294 -27.23 -2.21 4.43
C SER A 294 -28.01 -2.46 5.73
N ASP A 295 -28.75 -1.47 6.17
CA ASP A 295 -29.72 -1.61 7.27
C ASP A 295 -31.04 -2.26 6.82
N PHE A 296 -31.23 -2.42 5.51
CA PHE A 296 -32.42 -2.99 4.91
C PHE A 296 -32.14 -4.36 4.28
N ARG A 297 -33.16 -5.25 4.32
CA ARG A 297 -33.06 -6.58 3.72
C ARG A 297 -32.71 -6.50 2.24
N ARG A 298 -32.10 -7.58 1.71
CA ARG A 298 -31.63 -7.68 0.32
C ARG A 298 -30.62 -6.58 -0.05
N LEU A 299 -29.99 -5.99 0.94
CA LEU A 299 -28.99 -4.92 0.76
C LEU A 299 -29.56 -3.69 0.05
N PHE A 300 -30.82 -3.37 0.23
CA PHE A 300 -31.42 -2.16 -0.35
C PHE A 300 -30.84 -0.91 0.33
N PRO A 301 -30.65 0.19 -0.41
CA PRO A 301 -30.18 1.45 0.16
C PRO A 301 -31.25 2.18 0.99
N ALA A 302 -32.52 1.81 0.82
CA ALA A 302 -33.67 2.40 1.53
C ALA A 302 -34.78 1.35 1.71
N ALA A 303 -35.69 1.60 2.65
CA ALA A 303 -36.86 0.73 2.90
C ALA A 303 -37.72 0.56 1.62
N ASN A 304 -37.97 1.66 0.92
CA ASN A 304 -38.78 1.70 -0.30
C ASN A 304 -37.89 1.98 -1.51
N VAL A 305 -37.03 1.01 -1.88
CA VAL A 305 -36.05 1.17 -2.95
C VAL A 305 -36.69 1.56 -4.29
N CYS A 306 -37.89 1.10 -4.59
CA CYS A 306 -38.60 1.41 -5.83
C CYS A 306 -38.92 2.92 -5.96
N GLN A 307 -39.20 3.58 -4.85
CA GLN A 307 -39.51 5.02 -4.81
C GLN A 307 -38.30 5.91 -5.11
N LEU A 308 -37.08 5.37 -5.13
CA LEU A 308 -35.91 6.13 -5.56
C LEU A 308 -36.02 6.54 -7.04
N CYS A 309 -36.76 5.80 -7.83
CA CYS A 309 -36.97 6.04 -9.25
C CYS A 309 -38.46 6.28 -9.59
N HIS A 310 -39.37 5.58 -8.94
CA HIS A 310 -40.82 5.62 -9.18
C HIS A 310 -41.51 6.44 -8.10
N LYS A 311 -41.79 7.72 -8.40
CA LYS A 311 -42.34 8.67 -7.40
C LYS A 311 -43.79 8.40 -6.97
N TYR A 312 -44.52 7.56 -7.69
CA TYR A 312 -45.94 7.31 -7.51
C TYR A 312 -46.34 5.84 -7.26
N TYR A 313 -45.38 5.01 -6.79
CA TYR A 313 -45.65 3.65 -6.35
C TYR A 313 -45.61 3.50 -4.84
#